data_85d920ebba54f94689007deacd1c6eb5
#
_entry.id   85d920ebba54f94689007deacd1c6eb5
#
_cell.length_a   1.000
_cell.length_b   1.000
_cell.length_c   1.000
_cell.angle_alpha   90.00
_cell.angle_beta   90.00
_cell.angle_gamma   90.00
#
_symmetry.space_group_name_H-M   'P 1'
#
loop_
_entity.id
_entity.type
_entity.pdbx_description
1 polymer ?
#
loop_
_entity_poly.entity_id
_entity_poly.type
_entity_poly.pdbx_seq_one_letter_code
_entity_poly.pdbx_strand_id
1 'polypeptide(L)'
;MAGFVWEEARMRTIALRRFGTLLLASVLVFTAATIAGAGQGELLAGDSNHIAIKGYDTVAYFTDSKAVKGSSQFEYVFDDARWQFSNAAHRGMFVADPDHYMPQYGGNCAGATAFGVVVPADPEAWTIVDGKLYMVAGKKILDRWKANSAENIRQADAHWPAMQHRQGAQQR
;
A
#
# COMPACT_ATOMS: atom_id res chain seq x y z
N MET A 1 41.66 -57.86 -5.48
CA MET A 1 42.80 -57.56 -6.33
C MET A 1 42.86 -56.06 -6.40
N ALA A 2 43.73 -55.46 -5.60
CA ALA A 2 45.08 -55.00 -5.89
C ALA A 2 44.98 -53.80 -6.83
N GLY A 3 45.46 -52.69 -6.57
CA GLY A 3 46.41 -52.06 -5.69
C GLY A 3 46.48 -50.60 -6.09
N PHE A 4 46.61 -49.70 -5.15
CA PHE A 4 47.88 -49.09 -4.78
C PHE A 4 48.52 -48.31 -5.92
N VAL A 5 48.85 -47.02 -5.81
CA VAL A 5 49.95 -46.43 -5.05
C VAL A 5 49.96 -44.90 -5.18
N TRP A 6 50.26 -44.23 -4.12
CA TRP A 6 50.81 -42.95 -3.79
C TRP A 6 51.86 -42.38 -4.78
N GLU A 7 51.98 -41.08 -4.85
CA GLU A 7 53.25 -40.34 -4.60
C GLU A 7 53.03 -38.86 -4.84
N GLU A 8 52.97 -38.08 -3.82
CA GLU A 8 53.99 -37.25 -3.18
C GLU A 8 54.78 -36.28 -4.09
N ALA A 9 54.53 -35.04 -3.73
CA ALA A 9 55.50 -33.99 -3.45
C ALA A 9 56.63 -33.70 -4.43
N ARG A 10 56.72 -32.44 -4.82
CA ARG A 10 57.95 -31.66 -4.57
C ARG A 10 57.72 -30.16 -4.73
N MET A 11 57.97 -29.48 -3.63
CA MET A 11 58.32 -28.07 -3.54
C MET A 11 59.55 -27.72 -4.40
N ARG A 12 59.56 -26.56 -4.96
CA ARG A 12 60.74 -25.68 -5.12
C ARG A 12 60.28 -24.32 -5.59
N THR A 13 60.16 -23.45 -4.75
CA THR A 13 60.93 -22.26 -4.30
C THR A 13 61.59 -21.40 -5.42
N ILE A 14 61.30 -20.11 -5.31
CA ILE A 14 62.13 -18.93 -5.61
C ILE A 14 62.09 -18.40 -7.05
N ALA A 15 61.48 -17.24 -7.20
CA ALA A 15 62.23 -16.01 -7.49
C ALA A 15 61.33 -14.77 -7.45
N LEU A 16 61.69 -13.85 -6.59
CA LEU A 16 61.27 -12.45 -6.63
C LEU A 16 61.59 -11.82 -7.96
N ARG A 17 60.61 -11.11 -8.55
CA ARG A 17 60.93 -9.89 -9.30
C ARG A 17 59.85 -8.86 -9.11
N ARG A 18 60.29 -7.78 -8.54
CA ARG A 18 59.63 -6.48 -8.39
C ARG A 18 59.20 -5.95 -9.76
N PHE A 19 58.10 -5.24 -9.77
CA PHE A 19 57.80 -3.93 -10.39
C PHE A 19 56.36 -3.91 -10.92
N GLY A 20 55.67 -2.86 -10.52
CA GLY A 20 54.54 -2.34 -11.27
C GLY A 20 53.31 -2.08 -10.43
N THR A 21 53.39 -1.06 -9.61
CA THR A 21 52.19 -0.35 -9.08
C THR A 21 51.30 0.07 -10.22
N LEU A 22 50.09 -0.48 -10.29
CA LEU A 22 48.96 0.15 -10.95
C LEU A 22 47.75 -0.05 -10.08
N LEU A 23 47.49 0.98 -9.27
CA LEU A 23 46.26 1.19 -8.57
C LEU A 23 45.15 1.41 -9.61
N LEU A 24 44.44 0.35 -9.96
CA LEU A 24 43.13 0.44 -10.57
C LEU A 24 42.10 0.56 -9.43
N ALA A 25 41.85 1.81 -9.07
CA ALA A 25 40.69 2.13 -8.25
C ALA A 25 39.44 1.76 -9.05
N SER A 26 38.91 0.57 -8.75
CA SER A 26 37.57 0.19 -9.17
C SER A 26 36.58 1.08 -8.39
N VAL A 27 36.20 2.19 -8.99
CA VAL A 27 35.05 2.96 -8.57
C VAL A 27 33.82 2.07 -8.81
N LEU A 28 33.41 1.37 -7.80
CA LEU A 28 32.09 0.76 -7.72
C LEU A 28 31.09 1.93 -7.70
N VAL A 29 30.64 2.33 -8.87
CA VAL A 29 29.46 3.18 -9.00
C VAL A 29 28.28 2.34 -8.52
N PHE A 30 27.95 2.46 -7.24
CA PHE A 30 26.67 2.07 -6.73
C PHE A 30 25.64 3.02 -7.38
N THR A 31 25.10 2.59 -8.50
CA THR A 31 23.87 3.17 -9.00
C THR A 31 22.80 2.78 -8.00
N ALA A 32 22.56 3.66 -7.02
CA ALA A 32 21.34 3.62 -6.26
C ALA A 32 20.20 3.75 -7.30
N ALA A 33 19.59 2.63 -7.64
CA ALA A 33 18.29 2.62 -8.26
C ALA A 33 17.35 3.24 -7.23
N THR A 34 17.19 4.55 -7.31
CA THR A 34 16.05 5.20 -6.70
C THR A 34 14.83 4.58 -7.36
N ILE A 35 14.24 3.62 -6.68
CA ILE A 35 12.85 3.25 -6.93
C ILE A 35 12.07 4.50 -6.51
N ALA A 36 11.90 5.40 -7.46
CA ALA A 36 10.85 6.38 -7.37
C ALA A 36 9.55 5.58 -7.50
N GLY A 37 9.10 5.03 -6.38
CA GLY A 37 7.72 4.70 -6.18
C GLY A 37 6.99 6.04 -6.31
N ALA A 38 6.54 6.36 -7.52
CA ALA A 38 5.54 7.37 -7.71
C ALA A 38 4.30 6.85 -6.98
N GLY A 39 4.17 7.21 -5.70
CA GLY A 39 2.92 7.14 -4.98
C GLY A 39 1.92 7.91 -5.82
N GLN A 40 1.10 7.17 -6.57
CA GLN A 40 -0.04 7.77 -7.24
C GLN A 40 -0.98 8.14 -6.12
N GLY A 41 -1.06 9.43 -5.81
CA GLY A 41 -1.95 9.95 -4.78
C GLY A 41 -3.35 9.41 -4.99
N GLU A 42 -3.71 8.42 -4.19
CA GLU A 42 -5.05 7.84 -4.19
C GLU A 42 -5.97 8.85 -3.53
N LEU A 43 -7.05 9.18 -4.23
CA LEU A 43 -8.01 10.15 -3.72
C LEU A 43 -8.80 9.53 -2.58
N LEU A 44 -8.41 9.96 -1.43
CA LEU A 44 -9.11 9.60 -0.20
C LEU A 44 -10.30 10.54 -0.01
N ALA A 45 -11.47 9.98 0.26
CA ALA A 45 -12.64 10.75 0.67
C ALA A 45 -12.40 11.35 2.06
N GLY A 46 -11.74 12.51 2.07
CA GLY A 46 -11.43 13.29 3.28
C GLY A 46 -12.32 14.53 3.42
N ASP A 47 -12.20 15.21 4.53
CA ASP A 47 -12.73 16.55 4.73
C ASP A 47 -11.71 17.61 4.23
N SER A 48 -12.06 18.91 4.36
CA SER A 48 -11.19 20.03 3.98
C SER A 48 -9.86 20.09 4.75
N ASN A 49 -9.71 19.28 5.82
CA ASN A 49 -8.50 19.16 6.61
C ASN A 49 -7.66 17.92 6.24
N HIS A 50 -7.98 17.27 5.15
CA HIS A 50 -7.36 16.02 4.69
C HIS A 50 -7.47 14.87 5.72
N ILE A 51 -8.56 14.80 6.48
CA ILE A 51 -8.86 13.68 7.38
C ILE A 51 -9.53 12.57 6.58
N ALA A 52 -8.89 11.41 6.53
CA ALA A 52 -9.39 10.23 5.82
C ALA A 52 -10.71 9.72 6.44
N ILE A 53 -11.62 9.26 5.59
CA ILE A 53 -12.90 8.63 5.97
C ILE A 53 -13.62 9.30 7.17
N LYS A 54 -13.60 10.64 7.17
CA LYS A 54 -14.25 11.45 8.22
C LYS A 54 -13.78 11.12 9.65
N GLY A 55 -12.53 10.68 9.79
CA GLY A 55 -11.92 10.37 11.09
C GLY A 55 -12.40 9.06 11.71
N TYR A 56 -12.94 8.13 10.95
CA TYR A 56 -13.20 6.78 11.42
C TYR A 56 -11.92 5.92 11.37
N ASP A 57 -11.82 4.99 12.30
CA ASP A 57 -10.72 4.04 12.43
C ASP A 57 -10.86 2.92 11.40
N THR A 58 -10.02 2.95 10.37
CA THR A 58 -10.09 1.98 9.28
C THR A 58 -9.77 0.56 9.73
N VAL A 59 -8.94 0.38 10.78
CA VAL A 59 -8.58 -0.94 11.32
C VAL A 59 -9.77 -1.59 12.04
N ALA A 60 -10.61 -0.79 12.73
CA ALA A 60 -11.75 -1.28 13.49
C ALA A 60 -12.79 -2.04 12.63
N TYR A 61 -12.86 -1.76 11.33
CA TYR A 61 -13.75 -2.54 10.44
C TYR A 61 -13.33 -4.00 10.33
N PHE A 62 -12.01 -4.25 10.37
CA PHE A 62 -11.44 -5.59 10.25
C PHE A 62 -11.37 -6.31 11.60
N THR A 63 -10.96 -5.61 12.65
CA THR A 63 -10.72 -6.20 13.98
C THR A 63 -11.98 -6.29 14.82
N ASP A 64 -12.79 -5.22 14.82
CA ASP A 64 -13.95 -5.08 15.71
C ASP A 64 -15.28 -5.31 14.99
N SER A 65 -15.24 -5.42 13.63
CA SER A 65 -16.42 -5.49 12.77
C SER A 65 -17.39 -4.31 13.02
N LYS A 66 -16.85 -3.12 13.25
CA LYS A 66 -17.62 -1.91 13.60
C LYS A 66 -17.03 -0.66 12.96
N ALA A 67 -17.90 0.29 12.65
CA ALA A 67 -17.51 1.66 12.37
C ALA A 67 -17.23 2.37 13.71
N VAL A 68 -15.97 2.66 13.99
CA VAL A 68 -15.52 3.30 15.24
C VAL A 68 -14.86 4.63 14.91
N LYS A 69 -15.19 5.68 15.67
CA LYS A 69 -14.48 6.96 15.56
C LYS A 69 -13.07 6.84 16.08
N GLY A 70 -12.13 7.33 15.30
CA GLY A 70 -10.75 7.56 15.73
C GLY A 70 -10.61 8.83 16.56
N SER A 71 -9.40 9.09 16.99
CA SER A 71 -9.00 10.27 17.76
C SER A 71 -7.73 10.86 17.17
N SER A 72 -7.61 12.19 17.18
CA SER A 72 -6.38 12.88 16.79
C SER A 72 -5.18 12.54 17.69
N GLN A 73 -5.42 11.94 18.87
CA GLN A 73 -4.36 11.40 19.72
C GLN A 73 -3.62 10.23 19.08
N PHE A 74 -4.32 9.44 18.27
CA PHE A 74 -3.78 8.28 17.57
C PHE A 74 -3.86 8.50 16.06
N GLU A 75 -3.11 9.48 15.56
CA GLU A 75 -3.10 9.88 14.16
C GLU A 75 -1.83 9.41 13.46
N TYR A 76 -1.97 9.13 12.16
CA TYR A 76 -0.86 8.86 11.27
C TYR A 76 -1.11 9.51 9.91
N VAL A 77 -0.09 10.16 9.36
CA VAL A 77 -0.16 10.76 8.02
C VAL A 77 0.34 9.75 7.02
N PHE A 78 -0.49 9.41 6.06
CA PHE A 78 -0.16 8.50 4.99
C PHE A 78 -0.93 8.90 3.72
N ASP A 79 -0.25 8.93 2.59
CA ASP A 79 -0.79 9.28 1.27
C ASP A 79 -1.59 10.60 1.29
N ASP A 80 -0.94 11.67 1.78
CA ASP A 80 -1.45 13.04 1.91
C ASP A 80 -2.74 13.20 2.74
N ALA A 81 -3.13 12.15 3.49
CA ALA A 81 -4.27 12.20 4.39
C ALA A 81 -3.89 11.87 5.83
N ARG A 82 -4.67 12.40 6.78
CA ARG A 82 -4.56 12.09 8.20
C ARG A 82 -5.54 10.99 8.57
N TRP A 83 -5.00 9.86 8.95
CA TRP A 83 -5.76 8.71 9.42
C TRP A 83 -5.85 8.74 10.93
N GLN A 84 -7.06 8.59 11.46
CA GLN A 84 -7.30 8.60 12.90
C GLN A 84 -7.75 7.23 13.38
N PHE A 85 -7.22 6.80 14.51
CA PHE A 85 -7.45 5.47 15.09
C PHE A 85 -8.04 5.59 16.48
N SER A 86 -8.76 4.56 16.92
CA SER A 86 -9.37 4.50 18.24
C SER A 86 -8.35 4.27 19.36
N ASN A 87 -7.20 3.68 19.01
CA ASN A 87 -6.14 3.35 19.97
C ASN A 87 -4.77 3.20 19.28
N ALA A 88 -3.71 3.11 20.09
CA ALA A 88 -2.34 2.98 19.60
C ALA A 88 -2.07 1.65 18.88
N ALA A 89 -2.76 0.57 19.25
CA ALA A 89 -2.59 -0.74 18.61
C ALA A 89 -3.11 -0.70 17.17
N HIS A 90 -4.31 -0.14 16.93
CA HIS A 90 -4.85 0.03 15.58
C HIS A 90 -3.97 0.92 14.71
N ARG A 91 -3.48 2.04 15.27
CA ARG A 91 -2.50 2.87 14.58
C ARG A 91 -1.26 2.06 14.17
N GLY A 92 -0.74 1.22 15.08
CA GLY A 92 0.41 0.35 14.81
C GLY A 92 0.14 -0.68 13.71
N MET A 93 -1.04 -1.28 13.69
CA MET A 93 -1.47 -2.21 12.63
C MET A 93 -1.53 -1.53 11.27
N PHE A 94 -2.12 -0.33 11.20
CA PHE A 94 -2.17 0.43 9.95
C PHE A 94 -0.77 0.81 9.45
N VAL A 95 0.12 1.27 10.33
CA VAL A 95 1.50 1.63 9.96
C VAL A 95 2.27 0.43 9.40
N ALA A 96 2.00 -0.78 9.90
CA ALA A 96 2.64 -2.00 9.44
C ALA A 96 2.15 -2.46 8.06
N ASP A 97 0.88 -2.25 7.72
CA ASP A 97 0.29 -2.66 6.44
C ASP A 97 -0.88 -1.73 6.06
N PRO A 98 -0.58 -0.51 5.57
CA PRO A 98 -1.60 0.44 5.18
C PRO A 98 -2.51 -0.09 4.06
N ASP A 99 -1.94 -0.78 3.07
CA ASP A 99 -2.66 -1.27 1.89
C ASP A 99 -3.77 -2.26 2.26
N HIS A 100 -3.55 -3.06 3.30
CA HIS A 100 -4.56 -3.98 3.82
C HIS A 100 -5.76 -3.26 4.45
N TYR A 101 -5.49 -2.17 5.19
CA TYR A 101 -6.52 -1.48 5.97
C TYR A 101 -7.19 -0.32 5.25
N MET A 102 -6.62 0.19 4.17
CA MET A 102 -7.25 1.26 3.41
C MET A 102 -8.54 0.79 2.71
N PRO A 103 -9.59 1.64 2.70
CA PRO A 103 -10.79 1.34 1.95
C PRO A 103 -10.51 1.42 0.45
N GLN A 104 -11.18 0.57 -0.32
CA GLN A 104 -11.11 0.62 -1.76
C GLN A 104 -11.67 1.95 -2.29
N TYR A 105 -11.18 2.38 -3.44
CA TYR A 105 -11.59 3.63 -4.13
C TYR A 105 -11.39 4.88 -3.26
N GLY A 106 -10.34 4.89 -2.44
CA GLY A 106 -10.02 6.01 -1.55
C GLY A 106 -11.12 6.35 -0.54
N GLY A 107 -11.95 5.37 -0.14
CA GLY A 107 -13.07 5.59 0.76
C GLY A 107 -14.25 6.33 0.13
N ASN A 108 -14.31 6.40 -1.20
CA ASN A 108 -15.49 6.87 -1.93
C ASN A 108 -16.56 5.78 -2.04
N CYS A 109 -17.77 6.18 -2.44
CA CYS A 109 -18.88 5.25 -2.63
C CYS A 109 -18.59 4.26 -3.78
N ALA A 110 -18.35 2.99 -3.43
CA ALA A 110 -18.08 1.93 -4.41
C ALA A 110 -19.19 1.76 -5.45
N GLY A 111 -20.46 2.01 -5.06
CA GLY A 111 -21.58 1.99 -5.99
C GLY A 111 -21.53 3.12 -7.01
N ALA A 112 -21.11 4.31 -6.62
CA ALA A 112 -20.95 5.44 -7.53
C ALA A 112 -19.72 5.29 -8.44
N THR A 113 -18.63 4.74 -7.88
CA THR A 113 -17.40 4.44 -8.62
C THR A 113 -17.66 3.45 -9.77
N ALA A 114 -18.56 2.48 -9.59
CA ALA A 114 -18.98 1.58 -10.67
C ALA A 114 -19.58 2.29 -11.90
N PHE A 115 -20.05 3.52 -11.73
CA PHE A 115 -20.54 4.39 -12.81
C PHE A 115 -19.56 5.52 -13.18
N GLY A 116 -18.32 5.47 -12.69
CA GLY A 116 -17.29 6.49 -12.96
C GLY A 116 -17.55 7.83 -12.27
N VAL A 117 -18.32 7.84 -11.17
CA VAL A 117 -18.71 9.05 -10.42
C VAL A 117 -18.09 9.01 -9.02
N VAL A 118 -17.50 10.14 -8.59
CA VAL A 118 -16.98 10.32 -7.22
C VAL A 118 -18.11 10.82 -6.32
N VAL A 119 -18.44 10.05 -5.30
CA VAL A 119 -19.40 10.40 -4.25
C VAL A 119 -18.79 10.02 -2.90
N PRO A 120 -18.73 10.92 -1.92
CA PRO A 120 -18.27 10.57 -0.57
C PRO A 120 -19.09 9.44 0.03
N ALA A 121 -18.43 8.47 0.65
CA ALA A 121 -19.12 7.40 1.33
C ALA A 121 -19.60 7.81 2.73
N ASP A 122 -20.53 7.01 3.27
CA ASP A 122 -20.91 7.00 4.65
C ASP A 122 -20.07 5.92 5.38
N PRO A 123 -19.19 6.28 6.32
CA PRO A 123 -18.38 5.33 7.06
C PRO A 123 -19.15 4.26 7.81
N GLU A 124 -20.46 4.48 8.08
CA GLU A 124 -21.33 3.47 8.70
C GLU A 124 -21.98 2.51 7.70
N ALA A 125 -21.82 2.77 6.39
CA ALA A 125 -22.36 1.94 5.31
C ALA A 125 -21.23 1.21 4.57
N TRP A 126 -20.73 0.15 5.16
CA TRP A 126 -19.53 -0.57 4.72
C TRP A 126 -19.73 -2.08 4.68
N THR A 127 -18.80 -2.76 4.02
CA THR A 127 -18.68 -4.21 4.03
C THR A 127 -17.26 -4.62 3.67
N ILE A 128 -16.86 -5.82 4.09
CA ILE A 128 -15.61 -6.45 3.64
C ILE A 128 -15.96 -7.57 2.66
N VAL A 129 -15.33 -7.56 1.50
CA VAL A 129 -15.45 -8.60 0.48
C VAL A 129 -14.02 -9.01 0.10
N ASP A 130 -13.72 -10.30 0.18
CA ASP A 130 -12.39 -10.86 -0.14
C ASP A 130 -11.24 -10.12 0.58
N GLY A 131 -11.44 -9.79 1.87
CA GLY A 131 -10.45 -9.11 2.69
C GLY A 131 -10.27 -7.63 2.39
N LYS A 132 -11.09 -7.02 1.54
CA LYS A 132 -11.02 -5.60 1.16
C LYS A 132 -12.22 -4.84 1.70
N LEU A 133 -11.97 -3.64 2.20
CA LEU A 133 -12.99 -2.75 2.76
C LEU A 133 -13.64 -1.91 1.66
N TYR A 134 -14.94 -2.02 1.52
CA TYR A 134 -15.78 -1.21 0.62
C TYR A 134 -16.76 -0.37 1.40
N MET A 135 -16.91 0.88 0.99
CA MET A 135 -17.86 1.83 1.58
C MET A 135 -18.84 2.30 0.51
N VAL A 136 -20.05 2.63 0.91
CA VAL A 136 -21.08 3.21 0.02
C VAL A 136 -21.74 4.43 0.66
N ALA A 137 -22.51 5.21 -0.10
CA ALA A 137 -23.06 6.48 0.34
C ALA A 137 -24.18 6.38 1.39
N GLY A 138 -24.58 5.17 1.81
CA GLY A 138 -25.56 4.97 2.88
C GLY A 138 -26.10 3.55 2.96
N LYS A 139 -26.70 3.20 4.10
CA LYS A 139 -27.16 1.84 4.42
C LYS A 139 -28.16 1.27 3.41
N LYS A 140 -29.07 2.08 2.86
CA LYS A 140 -30.02 1.63 1.81
C LYS A 140 -29.33 1.25 0.51
N ILE A 141 -28.20 1.89 0.21
CA ILE A 141 -27.37 1.57 -0.96
C ILE A 141 -26.57 0.30 -0.71
N LEU A 142 -26.11 0.10 0.52
CA LEU A 142 -25.32 -1.06 0.92
C LEU A 142 -26.04 -2.39 0.63
N ASP A 143 -27.32 -2.49 0.94
CA ASP A 143 -28.09 -3.72 0.74
C ASP A 143 -28.19 -4.09 -0.75
N ARG A 144 -28.43 -3.08 -1.61
CA ARG A 144 -28.46 -3.27 -3.08
C ARG A 144 -27.06 -3.60 -3.62
N TRP A 145 -26.04 -2.93 -3.10
CA TRP A 145 -24.67 -3.14 -3.53
C TRP A 145 -24.20 -4.55 -3.19
N LYS A 146 -24.50 -5.05 -2.00
CA LYS A 146 -24.19 -6.43 -1.56
C LYS A 146 -24.82 -7.49 -2.45
N ALA A 147 -26.03 -7.25 -2.94
CA ALA A 147 -26.75 -8.21 -3.80
C ALA A 147 -26.00 -8.48 -5.13
N ASN A 148 -25.16 -7.55 -5.59
CA ASN A 148 -24.40 -7.67 -6.84
C ASN A 148 -22.95 -7.19 -6.65
N SER A 149 -22.34 -7.48 -5.50
CA SER A 149 -21.02 -6.97 -5.13
C SER A 149 -19.93 -7.26 -6.17
N ALA A 150 -19.85 -8.49 -6.67
CA ALA A 150 -18.84 -8.89 -7.64
C ALA A 150 -18.91 -8.06 -8.94
N GLU A 151 -20.10 -7.84 -9.48
CA GLU A 151 -20.28 -7.03 -10.69
C GLU A 151 -20.01 -5.54 -10.41
N ASN A 152 -20.47 -5.02 -9.28
CA ASN A 152 -20.19 -3.65 -8.88
C ASN A 152 -18.70 -3.39 -8.69
N ILE A 153 -17.95 -4.33 -8.10
CA ILE A 153 -16.50 -4.27 -7.94
C ILE A 153 -15.83 -4.27 -9.32
N ARG A 154 -16.19 -5.21 -10.18
CA ARG A 154 -15.61 -5.30 -11.53
C ARG A 154 -15.78 -4.00 -12.33
N GLN A 155 -16.96 -3.37 -12.26
CA GLN A 155 -17.21 -2.09 -12.92
C GLN A 155 -16.43 -0.94 -12.28
N ALA A 156 -16.37 -0.89 -10.96
CA ALA A 156 -15.62 0.13 -10.24
C ALA A 156 -14.11 0.03 -10.53
N ASP A 157 -13.54 -1.17 -10.53
CA ASP A 157 -12.14 -1.41 -10.87
C ASP A 157 -11.80 -0.95 -12.30
N ALA A 158 -12.73 -1.11 -13.24
CA ALA A 158 -12.55 -0.64 -14.61
C ALA A 158 -12.54 0.89 -14.74
N HIS A 159 -13.29 1.60 -13.88
CA HIS A 159 -13.39 3.07 -13.91
C HIS A 159 -12.34 3.77 -13.03
N TRP A 160 -11.94 3.14 -11.94
CA TRP A 160 -11.11 3.77 -10.89
C TRP A 160 -9.81 4.38 -11.41
N PRO A 161 -8.99 3.71 -12.24
CA PRO A 161 -7.74 4.30 -12.73
C PRO A 161 -7.94 5.62 -13.46
N ALA A 162 -8.97 5.73 -14.31
CA ALA A 162 -9.29 6.95 -15.03
C ALA A 162 -9.82 8.07 -14.11
N MET A 163 -10.47 7.71 -13.00
CA MET A 163 -10.94 8.65 -11.99
C MET A 163 -9.78 9.25 -11.20
N GLN A 164 -8.82 8.45 -10.76
CA GLN A 164 -7.60 8.88 -10.08
C GLN A 164 -6.81 9.88 -10.95
N HIS A 165 -6.59 9.58 -12.22
CA HIS A 165 -5.90 10.49 -13.14
C HIS A 165 -6.56 11.85 -13.29
N ARG A 166 -7.88 11.91 -13.38
CA ARG A 166 -8.64 13.18 -13.52
C ARG A 166 -8.50 14.08 -12.30
N GLN A 167 -8.48 13.50 -11.12
CA GLN A 167 -8.43 14.26 -9.88
C GLN A 167 -7.00 14.72 -9.57
N GLY A 168 -5.97 13.91 -9.85
CA GLY A 168 -4.58 14.36 -9.79
C GLY A 168 -4.24 15.49 -10.76
N ALA A 169 -4.96 15.61 -11.88
CA ALA A 169 -4.80 16.71 -12.82
C ALA A 169 -5.45 18.02 -12.36
N GLN A 170 -6.48 17.97 -11.51
CA GLN A 170 -7.16 19.15 -10.96
C GLN A 170 -6.47 19.77 -9.74
N GLN A 171 -5.52 19.06 -9.15
CA GLN A 171 -4.77 19.53 -7.97
C GLN A 171 -3.40 20.15 -8.32
N ARG A 172 -3.05 20.23 -9.60
CA ARG A 172 -1.83 20.89 -10.12
C ARG A 172 -2.16 22.23 -10.73
#